data_fea8882941e252b79b52dca378af0082
#
_entry.id   fea8882941e252b79b52dca378af0082
#
_cell.length_a   1.000
_cell.length_b   1.000
_cell.length_c   1.000
_cell.angle_alpha   90.00
_cell.angle_beta   90.00
_cell.angle_gamma   90.00
#
_symmetry.space_group_name_H-M   'P 1'
#
loop_
_entity.id
_entity.type
_entity.pdbx_description
1 polymer ?
#
loop_
_entity_poly.entity_id
_entity_poly.type
_entity_poly.pdbx_seq_one_letter_code
_entity_poly.pdbx_strand_id
1 'polypeptide(L)'
;MNVIYIHGEDEQYANFVLDDAVLTIDGLQYNLVSLQKDEQSIINVIEEDMFIANIIIPPAKYEEIETSEMDDEERPIYKKIKNPLDLESVTLNLWKKEIKIKNESEKI
;
A
#
# COMPACT_ATOMS: atom_id res chain seq x y z
N MET A 1 -1.52 7.85 5.92
CA MET A 1 -2.15 7.15 4.77
C MET A 1 -3.36 7.95 4.32
N ASN A 2 -3.47 8.14 3.04
CA ASN A 2 -4.60 8.84 2.44
C ASN A 2 -5.67 7.82 2.07
N VAL A 3 -6.86 7.96 2.62
CA VAL A 3 -7.97 7.05 2.31
C VAL A 3 -8.98 7.79 1.43
N ILE A 4 -9.29 7.19 0.30
CA ILE A 4 -10.20 7.77 -0.68
C ILE A 4 -11.38 6.81 -0.88
N TYR A 5 -12.57 7.29 -0.60
CA TYR A 5 -13.82 6.54 -0.81
C TYR A 5 -14.37 6.91 -2.18
N ILE A 6 -14.24 5.99 -3.12
CA ILE A 6 -14.54 6.27 -4.54
C ILE A 6 -16.01 6.60 -4.77
N HIS A 7 -16.91 5.98 -3.99
CA HIS A 7 -18.36 6.14 -4.17
C HIS A 7 -19.03 6.99 -3.09
N GLY A 8 -18.25 7.75 -2.29
CA GLY A 8 -18.77 8.59 -1.23
C GLY A 8 -18.90 7.88 0.10
N GLU A 9 -19.25 8.62 1.13
CA GLU A 9 -19.20 8.12 2.51
C GLU A 9 -20.38 7.23 2.90
N ASP A 10 -21.49 7.28 2.17
CA ASP A 10 -22.71 6.57 2.53
C ASP A 10 -22.74 5.11 2.05
N GLU A 11 -21.70 4.67 1.39
CA GLU A 11 -21.64 3.31 0.87
C GLU A 11 -20.89 2.37 1.81
N GLN A 12 -21.03 1.09 1.61
CA GLN A 12 -20.29 0.10 2.38
C GLN A 12 -18.96 -0.22 1.71
N TYR A 13 -17.92 -0.20 2.50
CA TYR A 13 -16.56 -0.46 2.05
C TYR A 13 -15.93 -1.57 2.89
N ALA A 14 -14.83 -2.12 2.41
CA ALA A 14 -14.03 -3.05 3.17
C ALA A 14 -13.54 -2.39 4.47
N ASN A 15 -13.51 -3.16 5.54
CA ASN A 15 -12.91 -2.69 6.78
C ASN A 15 -11.40 -2.70 6.65
N PHE A 16 -10.76 -1.69 7.19
CA PHE A 16 -9.30 -1.63 7.18
C PHE A 16 -8.76 -1.14 8.51
N VAL A 17 -7.58 -1.60 8.85
CA VAL A 17 -6.83 -1.15 10.02
C VAL A 17 -5.37 -1.02 9.61
N LEU A 18 -4.76 0.10 9.92
CA LEU A 18 -3.32 0.31 9.74
C LEU A 18 -2.66 0.27 11.11
N ASP A 19 -1.80 -0.72 11.32
CA ASP A 19 -1.02 -0.88 12.55
C ASP A 19 0.46 -0.88 12.16
N ASP A 20 1.19 0.17 12.55
CA ASP A 20 2.52 0.45 12.04
C ASP A 20 2.49 0.45 10.50
N ALA A 21 3.24 -0.43 9.87
CA ALA A 21 3.27 -0.55 8.42
C ALA A 21 2.49 -1.76 7.90
N VAL A 22 1.64 -2.36 8.73
CA VAL A 22 0.79 -3.48 8.31
C VAL A 22 -0.63 -2.99 8.13
N LEU A 23 -1.10 -3.06 6.89
CA LEU A 23 -2.47 -2.70 6.54
C LEU A 23 -3.29 -3.98 6.41
N THR A 24 -4.35 -4.06 7.20
CA THR A 24 -5.27 -5.20 7.14
C THR A 24 -6.57 -4.75 6.49
N ILE A 25 -6.97 -5.43 5.42
CA ILE A 25 -8.20 -5.12 4.69
C ILE A 25 -9.05 -6.38 4.69
N ASP A 26 -10.22 -6.31 5.33
CA ASP A 26 -11.13 -7.46 5.48
C ASP A 26 -10.41 -8.74 5.93
N GLY A 27 -9.48 -8.61 6.88
CA GLY A 27 -8.73 -9.73 7.43
C GLY A 27 -7.47 -10.13 6.67
N LEU A 28 -7.22 -9.56 5.49
CA LEU A 28 -6.00 -9.81 4.74
C LEU A 28 -4.93 -8.79 5.10
N GLN A 29 -3.75 -9.26 5.46
CA GLN A 29 -2.66 -8.41 5.89
C GLN A 29 -1.69 -8.09 4.77
N TYR A 30 -1.30 -6.81 4.68
CA TYR A 30 -0.33 -6.32 3.71
C TYR A 30 0.78 -5.59 4.47
N ASN A 31 1.99 -6.11 4.39
CA ASN A 31 3.15 -5.44 4.96
C ASN A 31 3.65 -4.42 3.93
N LEU A 32 3.39 -3.15 4.19
CA LEU A 32 3.67 -2.09 3.23
C LEU A 32 5.17 -1.89 3.00
N VAL A 33 5.99 -2.10 4.02
CA VAL A 33 7.44 -2.00 3.87
C VAL A 33 7.98 -3.07 2.93
N SER A 34 7.50 -4.30 3.11
CA SER A 34 7.92 -5.43 2.26
C SER A 34 7.43 -5.28 0.81
N LEU A 35 6.32 -4.58 0.62
CA LEU A 35 5.72 -4.40 -0.70
C LEU A 35 6.26 -3.18 -1.43
N GLN A 36 6.97 -2.31 -0.74
CA GLN A 36 7.58 -1.14 -1.37
C GLN A 36 8.72 -1.56 -2.28
N LYS A 37 8.70 -1.05 -3.50
CA LYS A 37 9.71 -1.30 -4.53
C LYS A 37 10.37 0.00 -4.93
N ASP A 38 11.35 -0.08 -5.83
CA ASP A 38 12.02 1.11 -6.36
C ASP A 38 11.09 1.93 -7.28
N GLU A 39 10.03 1.31 -7.74
CA GLU A 39 8.96 1.96 -8.50
C GLU A 39 7.70 2.02 -7.67
N GLN A 40 6.78 2.89 -8.06
CA GLN A 40 5.46 2.92 -7.43
C GLN A 40 4.80 1.56 -7.55
N SER A 41 4.25 1.06 -6.45
CA SER A 41 3.55 -0.22 -6.41
C SER A 41 2.05 0.02 -6.29
N ILE A 42 1.28 -0.70 -7.08
CA ILE A 42 -0.19 -0.69 -7.00
C ILE A 42 -0.64 -2.12 -6.73
N ILE A 43 -1.29 -2.31 -5.60
CA ILE A 43 -1.75 -3.62 -5.18
C ILE A 43 -3.28 -3.61 -5.19
N ASN A 44 -3.85 -4.44 -6.05
CA ASN A 44 -5.29 -4.57 -6.16
C ASN A 44 -5.80 -5.62 -5.20
N VAL A 45 -6.83 -5.27 -4.45
CA VAL A 45 -7.47 -6.17 -3.51
C VAL A 45 -8.80 -6.61 -4.13
N ILE A 46 -8.92 -7.90 -4.38
CA ILE A 46 -10.08 -8.51 -5.03
C ILE A 46 -10.68 -9.53 -4.07
N GLU A 47 -11.96 -9.44 -3.86
CA GLU A 47 -12.71 -10.37 -3.03
C GLU A 47 -13.95 -10.82 -3.79
N GLU A 48 -14.11 -12.14 -3.94
CA GLU A 48 -15.23 -12.73 -4.68
C GLU A 48 -15.39 -12.15 -6.10
N ASP A 49 -14.31 -12.05 -6.83
CA ASP A 49 -14.25 -11.48 -8.18
C ASP A 49 -14.60 -9.98 -8.24
N MET A 50 -14.70 -9.32 -7.09
CA MET A 50 -14.98 -7.90 -7.03
C MET A 50 -13.75 -7.13 -6.60
N PHE A 51 -13.51 -6.02 -7.29
CA PHE A 51 -12.45 -5.09 -6.95
C PHE A 51 -12.92 -4.22 -5.79
N ILE A 52 -12.31 -4.37 -4.63
CA ILE A 52 -12.78 -3.67 -3.43
C ILE A 52 -11.84 -2.57 -2.96
N ALA A 53 -10.56 -2.66 -3.31
CA ALA A 53 -9.58 -1.66 -2.89
C ALA A 53 -8.35 -1.71 -3.76
N ASN A 54 -7.57 -0.63 -3.76
CA ASN A 54 -6.17 -0.73 -4.14
C ASN A 54 -5.30 0.07 -3.19
N ILE A 55 -4.06 -0.38 -3.08
CA ILE A 55 -3.05 0.24 -2.24
C ILE A 55 -1.98 0.80 -3.16
N ILE A 56 -1.74 2.10 -3.09
CA ILE A 56 -0.70 2.75 -3.87
C ILE A 56 0.44 3.09 -2.92
N ILE A 57 1.59 2.46 -3.15
CA ILE A 57 2.78 2.63 -2.32
C ILE A 57 3.80 3.43 -3.12
N PRO A 58 4.32 4.54 -2.57
CA PRO A 58 5.30 5.34 -3.29
C PRO A 58 6.61 4.56 -3.48
N PRO A 59 7.42 4.94 -4.48
CA PRO A 59 8.70 4.29 -4.68
C PRO A 59 9.63 4.51 -3.50
N ALA A 60 10.54 3.57 -3.28
CA ALA A 60 11.56 3.69 -2.25
C ALA A 60 12.49 4.86 -2.56
N LYS A 61 12.89 5.57 -1.53
CA LYS A 61 13.86 6.65 -1.62
C LYS A 61 15.12 6.26 -0.89
N TYR A 62 16.25 6.70 -1.42
CA TYR A 62 17.55 6.37 -0.87
C TYR A 62 18.35 7.64 -0.63
N GLU A 63 19.18 7.61 0.40
CA GLU A 63 20.16 8.65 0.68
C GLU A 63 21.55 8.09 0.51
N GLU A 64 22.46 8.92 0.01
CA GLU A 64 23.86 8.59 -0.02
C GLU A 64 24.53 9.21 1.19
N ILE A 65 25.18 8.38 1.97
CA ILE A 65 25.89 8.81 3.18
C ILE A 65 27.38 8.57 2.98
N GLU A 66 28.17 9.62 3.21
CA GLU A 66 29.63 9.50 3.18
C GLU A 66 30.06 8.66 4.37
N THR A 67 30.80 7.59 4.09
CA THR A 67 31.34 6.74 5.13
C THR A 67 32.72 7.28 5.56
N SER A 68 33.25 6.75 6.67
CA SER A 68 34.62 7.07 7.09
C SER A 68 35.69 6.33 6.28
N GLU A 69 35.26 5.45 5.37
CA GLU A 69 36.16 4.65 4.55
C GLU A 69 36.50 5.38 3.26
N MET A 70 37.68 5.08 2.74
CA MET A 70 38.16 5.62 1.47
C MET A 70 38.57 4.47 0.55
N ASP A 71 38.45 4.70 -0.75
CA ASP A 71 38.91 3.73 -1.74
C ASP A 71 40.45 3.81 -1.90
N ASP A 72 41.01 2.99 -2.79
CA ASP A 72 42.46 2.93 -3.05
C ASP A 72 43.02 4.25 -3.57
N GLU A 73 42.21 5.14 -4.08
CA GLU A 73 42.61 6.45 -4.59
C GLU A 73 42.27 7.58 -3.61
N GLU A 74 42.03 7.23 -2.35
CA GLU A 74 41.69 8.18 -1.28
C GLU A 74 40.42 8.99 -1.54
N ARG A 75 39.45 8.42 -2.29
CA ARG A 75 38.16 9.04 -2.49
C ARG A 75 37.18 8.52 -1.46
N PRO A 76 36.26 9.38 -0.97
CA PRO A 76 35.27 8.94 -0.01
C PRO A 76 34.38 7.86 -0.62
N ILE A 77 34.06 6.88 0.20
CA ILE A 77 33.10 5.83 -0.17
C ILE A 77 31.75 6.24 0.38
N TYR A 78 30.75 6.26 -0.51
CA TYR A 78 29.36 6.57 -0.15
C TYR A 78 28.55 5.29 -0.03
N LYS A 79 27.69 5.25 0.96
CA LYS A 79 26.78 4.14 1.17
C LYS A 79 25.36 4.60 0.89
N LYS A 80 24.63 3.79 0.15
CA LYS A 80 23.23 4.05 -0.17
C LYS A 80 22.35 3.43 0.90
N ILE A 81 21.53 4.24 1.54
CA ILE A 81 20.65 3.80 2.61
C ILE A 81 19.21 4.08 2.20
N LYS A 82 18.36 3.06 2.33
CA LYS A 82 16.93 3.17 2.04
C LYS A 82 16.26 3.95 3.16
N ASN A 83 15.52 4.99 2.81
CA ASN A 83 14.72 5.74 3.77
C ASN A 83 13.52 4.91 4.23
N PRO A 84 13.07 5.09 5.46
CA PRO A 84 11.83 4.46 5.92
C PRO A 84 10.65 4.84 5.03
N LEU A 85 9.69 3.92 4.89
CA LEU A 85 8.47 4.21 4.16
C LEU A 85 7.70 5.33 4.87
N ASP A 86 7.36 6.36 4.11
CA ASP A 86 6.48 7.42 4.59
C ASP A 86 5.03 6.95 4.45
N LEU A 87 4.44 6.57 5.57
CA LEU A 87 3.06 6.07 5.58
C LEU A 87 2.04 7.12 5.15
N GLU A 88 2.37 8.40 5.32
CA GLU A 88 1.48 9.47 4.87
C GLU A 88 1.37 9.55 3.35
N SER A 89 2.37 9.03 2.66
CA SER A 89 2.39 9.01 1.20
C SER A 89 1.72 7.76 0.60
N VAL A 90 1.27 6.84 1.41
CA VAL A 90 0.52 5.66 0.96
C VAL A 90 -0.93 6.07 0.74
N THR A 91 -1.52 5.60 -0.35
CA THR A 91 -2.92 5.87 -0.67
C THR A 91 -3.71 4.57 -0.67
N LEU A 92 -4.85 4.58 -0.01
CA LEU A 92 -5.80 3.49 -0.03
C LEU A 92 -7.07 3.97 -0.71
N ASN A 93 -7.37 3.43 -1.88
CA ASN A 93 -8.61 3.68 -2.58
C ASN A 93 -9.58 2.55 -2.28
N LEU A 94 -10.78 2.89 -1.89
CA LEU A 94 -11.83 1.92 -1.55
C LEU A 94 -12.99 2.07 -2.52
N TRP A 95 -13.40 0.95 -3.09
CA TRP A 95 -14.62 0.84 -3.90
C TRP A 95 -15.72 0.24 -3.05
N LYS A 96 -16.95 0.64 -3.32
CA LYS A 96 -18.08 0.10 -2.57
C LYS A 96 -18.16 -1.41 -2.76
N LYS A 97 -18.51 -2.08 -1.69
CA LYS A 97 -18.79 -3.51 -1.72
C LYS A 97 -20.25 -3.70 -2.11
N GLU A 98 -20.48 -4.42 -3.19
CA GLU A 98 -21.82 -4.80 -3.54
C GLU A 98 -22.23 -6.02 -2.72
N ILE A 99 -23.32 -5.87 -2.00
CA ILE A 99 -23.88 -6.98 -1.29
C ILE A 99 -24.65 -7.82 -2.29
N LYS A 100 -24.11 -8.98 -2.64
CA LYS A 100 -24.84 -9.92 -3.47
C LYS A 100 -25.92 -10.53 -2.63
N ILE A 101 -27.15 -10.16 -2.90
CA ILE A 101 -28.31 -10.82 -2.31
C ILE A 101 -28.54 -12.06 -3.14
N LYS A 102 -28.08 -13.20 -2.65
CA LYS A 102 -28.19 -14.47 -3.38
C LYS A 102 -29.60 -14.83 -3.79
N ASN A 103 -30.55 -14.35 -3.06
CA ASN A 103 -31.96 -14.71 -3.30
C ASN A 103 -32.55 -14.11 -4.55
N GLU A 104 -31.99 -13.04 -5.07
CA GLU A 104 -32.57 -12.36 -6.21
C GLU A 104 -32.45 -13.13 -7.50
N SER A 105 -31.32 -13.77 -7.69
CA SER A 105 -31.13 -14.58 -8.88
C SER A 105 -31.94 -15.89 -8.83
N GLU A 106 -32.35 -16.30 -7.66
CA GLU A 106 -33.07 -17.54 -7.45
C GLU A 106 -34.58 -17.38 -7.48
N LYS A 107 -35.03 -16.16 -7.44
CA LYS A 107 -36.46 -15.85 -7.44
C LYS A 107 -37.13 -15.84 -8.81
N ILE A 108 -36.44 -16.23 -9.72
CA ILE A 108 -36.90 -16.17 -11.11
C ILE A 108 -37.69 -17.39 -11.44
#